data_131361237a1cd5a8522f4309bc49fa6e
#
_entry.id   131361237a1cd5a8522f4309bc49fa6e
#
_cell.length_a   1.000
_cell.length_b   1.000
_cell.length_c   1.000
_cell.angle_alpha   90.00
_cell.angle_beta   90.00
_cell.angle_gamma   90.00
#
_symmetry.space_group_name_H-M   'P 1'
#
loop_
_entity.id
_entity.type
_entity.pdbx_description
1 polymer ?
#
loop_
_entity_poly.entity_id
_entity_poly.type
_entity_poly.pdbx_seq_one_letter_code
_entity_poly.pdbx_strand_id
1 'polypeptide(L)'
;MELEGQKIKKAILTALADPEMVSIINSTMYQSKSVYDIIMETKMPHTTAYRKIKWLVEQDLLVVDRICITDEGKKYSLFLSVFRSIVVKYENIKIMVEAEQNIDPVNRLTERFFSL
;
A
#
# COMPACT_ATOMS: atom_id res chain seq x y z
N MET A 1 -11.82 11.12 -3.90
CA MET A 1 -12.91 10.10 -3.86
C MET A 1 -13.24 9.79 -2.42
N GLU A 2 -14.49 9.94 -2.06
CA GLU A 2 -14.95 9.56 -0.73
C GLU A 2 -15.15 8.05 -0.64
N LEU A 3 -14.64 7.43 0.41
CA LEU A 3 -14.78 6.00 0.65
C LEU A 3 -15.96 5.77 1.59
N GLU A 4 -16.94 4.98 1.16
CA GLU A 4 -18.17 4.75 1.92
C GLU A 4 -18.19 3.42 2.66
N GLY A 5 -17.41 2.44 2.24
CA GLY A 5 -17.37 1.13 2.88
C GLY A 5 -16.83 1.20 4.31
N GLN A 6 -17.54 0.60 5.27
CA GLN A 6 -17.12 0.60 6.66
C GLN A 6 -15.82 -0.18 6.86
N LYS A 7 -15.64 -1.27 6.14
CA LYS A 7 -14.44 -2.10 6.24
C LYS A 7 -13.19 -1.32 5.83
N ILE A 8 -13.24 -0.61 4.70
CA ILE A 8 -12.08 0.16 4.21
C ILE A 8 -11.79 1.35 5.11
N LYS A 9 -12.81 2.04 5.62
CA LYS A 9 -12.62 3.14 6.57
C LYS A 9 -11.93 2.67 7.84
N LYS A 10 -12.39 1.55 8.40
CA LYS A 10 -11.79 0.98 9.60
C LYS A 10 -10.34 0.58 9.37
N ALA A 11 -10.06 -0.04 8.23
CA ALA A 11 -8.70 -0.44 7.87
C ALA A 11 -7.77 0.77 7.76
N ILE A 12 -8.23 1.83 7.11
CA ILE A 12 -7.45 3.07 6.98
C ILE A 12 -7.17 3.69 8.34
N LEU A 13 -8.18 3.81 9.19
CA LEU A 13 -8.00 4.38 10.53
C LEU A 13 -7.04 3.54 11.37
N THR A 14 -7.14 2.22 11.28
CA THR A 14 -6.24 1.30 11.97
C THR A 14 -4.80 1.49 11.49
N ALA A 15 -4.59 1.55 10.17
CA ALA A 15 -3.26 1.72 9.60
C ALA A 15 -2.65 3.08 9.96
N LEU A 16 -3.43 4.15 9.90
CA LEU A 16 -2.94 5.49 10.22
C LEU A 16 -2.63 5.67 11.70
N ALA A 17 -3.23 4.85 12.56
CA ALA A 17 -2.93 4.85 13.99
C ALA A 17 -1.68 4.02 14.34
N ASP A 18 -1.12 3.29 13.40
CA ASP A 18 0.04 2.42 13.60
C ASP A 18 1.27 3.03 12.89
N PRO A 19 2.24 3.56 13.64
CA PRO A 19 3.42 4.21 13.02
C PRO A 19 4.21 3.31 12.07
N GLU A 20 4.28 2.02 12.35
CA GLU A 20 4.98 1.08 11.48
C GLU A 20 4.24 0.87 10.16
N MET A 21 2.91 0.79 10.20
CA MET A 21 2.10 0.71 8.98
C MET A 21 2.21 2.00 8.17
N VAL A 22 2.21 3.14 8.82
CA VAL A 22 2.42 4.44 8.13
C VAL A 22 3.78 4.45 7.43
N SER A 23 4.82 3.95 8.09
CA SER A 23 6.16 3.86 7.49
C SER A 23 6.16 2.97 6.24
N ILE A 24 5.46 1.84 6.28
CA ILE A 24 5.34 0.95 5.11
C ILE A 24 4.61 1.66 3.97
N ILE A 25 3.50 2.31 4.27
CA ILE A 25 2.72 3.05 3.27
C ILE A 25 3.58 4.15 2.64
N ASN A 26 4.28 4.93 3.46
CA ASN A 26 5.17 5.99 2.96
C ASN A 26 6.28 5.45 2.08
N SER A 27 6.88 4.32 2.47
CA SER A 27 7.96 3.68 1.71
C SER A 27 7.51 3.25 0.32
N THR A 28 6.25 2.87 0.17
CA THR A 28 5.69 2.32 -1.07
C THR A 28 4.81 3.31 -1.83
N MET A 29 4.78 4.58 -1.40
CA MET A 29 3.85 5.55 -1.98
C MET A 29 4.22 5.99 -3.38
N TYR A 30 5.50 6.24 -3.63
CA TYR A 30 5.96 6.77 -4.91
C TYR A 30 6.69 5.76 -5.79
N GLN A 31 7.07 4.64 -5.22
CA GLN A 31 7.83 3.61 -5.92
C GLN A 31 7.49 2.25 -5.31
N SER A 32 7.27 1.25 -6.16
CA SER A 32 7.06 -0.11 -5.68
C SER A 32 8.35 -0.66 -5.08
N LYS A 33 8.19 -1.41 -3.98
CA LYS A 33 9.32 -1.91 -3.20
C LYS A 33 9.07 -3.33 -2.73
N SER A 34 10.16 -4.10 -2.68
CA SER A 34 10.15 -5.43 -2.09
C SER A 34 10.09 -5.34 -0.56
N VAL A 35 9.79 -6.47 0.09
CA VAL A 35 9.86 -6.55 1.56
C VAL A 35 11.26 -6.18 2.04
N TYR A 36 12.30 -6.66 1.34
CA TYR A 36 13.68 -6.34 1.67
C TYR A 36 13.94 -4.83 1.66
N ASP A 37 13.49 -4.14 0.60
CA ASP A 37 13.66 -2.68 0.49
C ASP A 37 12.94 -1.96 1.63
N ILE A 38 11.72 -2.39 1.96
CA ILE A 38 10.94 -1.79 3.05
C ILE A 38 11.66 -1.96 4.37
N ILE A 39 12.18 -3.16 4.64
CA ILE A 39 12.93 -3.43 5.88
C ILE A 39 14.18 -2.57 5.96
N MET A 40 14.92 -2.44 4.86
CA MET A 40 16.13 -1.63 4.82
C MET A 40 15.84 -0.14 5.06
N GLU A 41 14.75 0.37 4.54
CA GLU A 41 14.37 1.77 4.73
C GLU A 41 13.80 2.06 6.10
N THR A 42 12.90 1.20 6.59
CA THR A 42 12.17 1.43 7.84
C THR A 42 12.89 0.90 9.06
N LYS A 43 13.84 -0.02 8.86
CA LYS A 43 14.60 -0.68 9.91
C LYS A 43 13.74 -1.45 10.92
N MET A 44 12.53 -1.82 10.51
CA MET A 44 11.69 -2.63 11.38
C MET A 44 12.10 -4.11 11.35
N PRO A 45 11.77 -4.86 12.40
CA PRO A 45 12.08 -6.30 12.43
C PRO A 45 11.40 -7.05 11.28
N HIS A 46 12.04 -8.09 10.77
CA HIS A 46 11.55 -8.88 9.63
C HIS A 46 10.15 -9.43 9.89
N THR A 47 9.93 -10.06 11.05
CA THR A 47 8.62 -10.65 11.37
C THR A 47 7.53 -9.60 11.42
N THR A 48 7.82 -8.42 11.96
CA THR A 48 6.88 -7.30 12.02
C THR A 48 6.54 -6.82 10.61
N ALA A 49 7.56 -6.64 9.77
CA ALA A 49 7.37 -6.18 8.39
C ALA A 49 6.50 -7.14 7.60
N TYR A 50 6.80 -8.42 7.63
CA TYR A 50 6.02 -9.44 6.90
C TYR A 50 4.57 -9.47 7.37
N ARG A 51 4.34 -9.45 8.68
CA ARG A 51 3.00 -9.48 9.24
C ARG A 51 2.17 -8.25 8.85
N LYS A 52 2.76 -7.06 8.95
CA LYS A 52 2.05 -5.82 8.64
C LYS A 52 1.84 -5.62 7.15
N ILE A 53 2.81 -5.98 6.33
CA ILE A 53 2.65 -5.94 4.86
C ILE A 53 1.51 -6.87 4.44
N LYS A 54 1.49 -8.10 4.97
CA LYS A 54 0.42 -9.05 4.68
C LYS A 54 -0.95 -8.49 5.05
N TRP A 55 -1.07 -7.90 6.24
CA TRP A 55 -2.32 -7.29 6.68
C TRP A 55 -2.75 -6.16 5.75
N LEU A 56 -1.81 -5.27 5.37
CA LEU A 56 -2.10 -4.16 4.48
C LEU A 56 -2.58 -4.64 3.09
N VAL A 57 -2.00 -5.71 2.58
CA VAL A 57 -2.43 -6.31 1.31
C VAL A 57 -3.84 -6.89 1.46
N GLU A 58 -4.11 -7.60 2.54
CA GLU A 58 -5.43 -8.18 2.81
C GLU A 58 -6.52 -7.11 2.96
N GLN A 59 -6.16 -5.92 3.44
CA GLN A 59 -7.09 -4.80 3.59
C GLN A 59 -7.16 -3.90 2.37
N ASP A 60 -6.50 -4.26 1.27
CA ASP A 60 -6.47 -3.48 0.03
C ASP A 60 -5.84 -2.09 0.19
N LEU A 61 -4.91 -1.94 1.13
CA LEU A 61 -4.12 -0.72 1.30
C LEU A 61 -2.76 -0.80 0.62
N LEU A 62 -2.27 -2.00 0.37
CA LEU A 62 -1.12 -2.28 -0.49
C LEU A 62 -1.55 -3.24 -1.59
N VAL A 63 -0.89 -3.14 -2.72
CA VAL A 63 -1.12 -4.05 -3.85
C VAL A 63 0.23 -4.56 -4.34
N VAL A 64 0.23 -5.78 -4.86
CA VAL A 64 1.38 -6.31 -5.57
C VAL A 64 1.41 -5.65 -6.94
N ASP A 65 2.38 -4.77 -7.16
CA ASP A 65 2.54 -4.05 -8.42
C ASP A 65 3.09 -4.96 -9.51
N ARG A 66 4.10 -5.77 -9.16
CA ARG A 66 4.65 -6.76 -10.07
C ARG A 66 5.43 -7.81 -9.29
N ILE A 67 5.68 -8.93 -9.95
CA ILE A 67 6.50 -10.01 -9.42
C ILE A 67 7.80 -10.04 -10.22
N CYS A 68 8.92 -10.03 -9.50
CA CYS A 68 10.24 -10.11 -10.08
C CYS A 68 10.84 -11.49 -9.82
N ILE A 69 11.81 -11.88 -10.65
CA ILE A 69 12.51 -13.15 -10.53
C ILE A 69 14.00 -12.85 -10.41
N THR A 70 14.65 -13.41 -9.39
CA THR A 70 16.09 -13.28 -9.22
C THR A 70 16.83 -14.14 -10.23
N ASP A 71 18.14 -13.90 -10.38
CA ASP A 71 19.01 -14.74 -11.23
C ASP A 71 18.99 -16.22 -10.82
N GLU A 72 18.71 -16.47 -9.55
CA GLU A 72 18.61 -17.82 -8.99
C GLU A 72 17.22 -18.46 -9.18
N GLY A 73 16.29 -17.75 -9.82
CA GLY A 73 14.94 -18.23 -10.08
C GLY A 73 13.95 -18.03 -8.95
N LYS A 74 14.31 -17.29 -7.91
CA LYS A 74 13.40 -16.98 -6.80
C LYS A 74 12.48 -15.82 -7.16
N LYS A 75 11.19 -15.97 -6.85
CA LYS A 75 10.19 -14.93 -7.07
C LYS A 75 10.07 -14.04 -5.84
N TYR A 76 9.91 -12.75 -6.07
CA TYR A 76 9.58 -11.79 -5.01
C TYR A 76 8.64 -10.72 -5.54
N SER A 77 7.79 -10.21 -4.65
CA SER A 77 6.79 -9.21 -5.00
C SER A 77 7.31 -7.79 -4.74
N LEU A 78 6.88 -6.87 -5.59
CA LEU A 78 7.05 -5.44 -5.35
C LEU A 78 5.69 -4.86 -4.98
N PHE A 79 5.64 -4.18 -3.85
CA PHE A 79 4.42 -3.61 -3.28
C PHE A 79 4.33 -2.12 -3.55
N LEU A 80 3.12 -1.65 -3.78
CA LEU A 80 2.82 -0.23 -3.98
C LEU A 80 1.62 0.14 -3.13
N SER A 81 1.65 1.34 -2.54
CA SER A 81 0.49 1.86 -1.82
C SER A 81 -0.67 2.08 -2.80
N VAL A 82 -1.85 1.61 -2.43
CA VAL A 82 -3.06 1.79 -3.25
C VAL A 82 -3.45 3.27 -3.31
N PHE A 83 -3.28 3.98 -2.21
CA PHE A 83 -3.61 5.41 -2.14
C PHE A 83 -2.35 6.25 -2.03
N ARG A 84 -2.32 7.37 -2.77
CA ARG A 84 -1.24 8.35 -2.66
C ARG A 84 -1.60 9.49 -1.71
N SER A 85 -2.88 9.63 -1.35
CA SER A 85 -3.36 10.65 -0.44
C SER A 85 -4.59 10.15 0.28
N ILE A 86 -4.62 10.36 1.59
CA ILE A 86 -5.76 10.00 2.43
C ILE A 86 -6.05 11.20 3.33
N VAL A 87 -7.31 11.65 3.33
CA VAL A 87 -7.78 12.71 4.20
C VAL A 87 -8.90 12.13 5.07
N VAL A 88 -8.74 12.24 6.38
CA VAL A 88 -9.74 11.82 7.35
C VAL A 88 -10.32 13.05 8.01
N LYS A 89 -11.64 13.15 8.00
CA LYS A 89 -12.35 14.26 8.61
C LYS A 89 -13.40 13.72 9.57
N TYR A 90 -13.39 14.23 10.77
CA TYR A 90 -14.43 13.95 11.76
C TYR A 90 -15.25 15.22 11.98
N GLU A 91 -16.54 15.15 11.65
CA GLU A 91 -17.45 16.28 11.77
C GLU A 91 -18.87 15.77 11.90
N ASN A 92 -19.66 16.40 12.76
CA ASN A 92 -21.08 16.05 12.98
C ASN A 92 -21.28 14.56 13.30
N ILE A 93 -20.43 14.02 14.18
CA ILE A 93 -20.47 12.62 14.62
C ILE A 93 -20.21 11.63 13.49
N LYS A 94 -19.66 12.10 12.36
CA LYS A 94 -19.34 11.26 11.22
C LYS A 94 -17.84 11.30 10.91
N ILE A 95 -17.32 10.15 10.56
CA ILE A 95 -15.96 10.03 10.03
C ILE A 95 -16.08 9.92 8.51
N MET A 96 -15.45 10.88 7.82
CA MET A 96 -15.36 10.88 6.36
C MET A 96 -13.93 10.59 5.96
N VAL A 97 -13.76 9.72 4.98
CA VAL A 97 -12.45 9.38 4.45
C VAL A 97 -12.46 9.64 2.95
N GLU A 98 -11.58 10.53 2.51
CA GLU A 98 -11.34 10.79 1.10
C GLU A 98 -9.95 10.27 0.75
N ALA A 99 -9.84 9.64 -0.40
CA ALA A 99 -8.57 9.10 -0.84
C ALA A 99 -8.39 9.26 -2.34
N GLU A 100 -7.15 9.49 -2.75
CA GLU A 100 -6.77 9.47 -4.15
C GLU A 100 -6.02 8.18 -4.43
N GLN A 101 -6.40 7.49 -5.49
CA GLN A 101 -5.72 6.27 -5.90
C GLN A 101 -4.35 6.59 -6.48
N ASN A 102 -3.37 5.82 -6.06
CA ASN A 102 -2.01 5.90 -6.59
C ASN A 102 -1.89 5.20 -7.94
N ILE A 103 -2.77 4.24 -8.17
CA ILE A 103 -2.77 3.43 -9.39
C ILE A 103 -3.92 3.87 -10.26
N ASP A 104 -3.59 4.37 -11.46
CA ASP A 104 -4.57 4.63 -12.51
C ASP A 104 -4.69 3.35 -13.34
N PRO A 105 -5.86 2.68 -13.34
CA PRO A 105 -6.05 1.45 -14.12
C PRO A 105 -5.81 1.64 -15.61
N VAL A 106 -6.12 2.82 -16.14
CA VAL A 106 -5.93 3.12 -17.57
C VAL A 106 -4.45 3.25 -17.89
N ASN A 107 -3.70 4.03 -17.10
CA ASN A 107 -2.28 4.18 -17.27
C ASN A 107 -1.54 2.84 -17.10
N ARG A 108 -1.98 2.04 -16.16
CA ARG A 108 -1.40 0.72 -15.92
C ARG A 108 -1.58 -0.23 -17.10
N LEU A 109 -2.77 -0.21 -17.70
CA LEU A 109 -3.04 -0.98 -18.92
C LEU A 109 -2.17 -0.48 -20.07
N THR A 110 -2.01 0.83 -20.21
CA THR A 110 -1.19 1.45 -21.23
C THR A 110 0.28 1.06 -21.05
N GLU A 111 0.80 1.11 -19.84
CA GLU A 111 2.16 0.70 -19.53
C GLU A 111 2.40 -0.77 -19.87
N ARG A 112 1.46 -1.64 -19.54
CA ARG A 112 1.55 -3.07 -19.88
C ARG A 112 1.57 -3.28 -21.40
N PHE A 113 0.83 -2.47 -22.13
CA PHE A 113 0.76 -2.57 -23.59
C PHE A 113 2.05 -2.11 -24.26
N PHE A 114 2.71 -1.10 -23.72
CA PHE A 114 3.91 -0.51 -24.31
C PHE A 114 5.22 -1.02 -23.74
N SER A 115 5.20 -1.77 -22.66
CA SER A 115 6.40 -2.36 -22.08
C SER A 115 6.71 -3.77 -22.61
N LEU A 116 5.92 -4.21 -23.57
CA LEU A 116 6.17 -5.45 -24.29
C LEU A 116 7.06 -5.14 -25.49
#